data_b3becc8845419b31d1a133cfef79abac
#
_entry.id   b3becc8845419b31d1a133cfef79abac
#
_cell.length_a   1.000
_cell.length_b   1.000
_cell.length_c   1.000
_cell.angle_alpha   90.00
_cell.angle_beta   90.00
_cell.angle_gamma   90.00
#
_symmetry.space_group_name_H-M   'P 1'
#
loop_
_entity.id
_entity.type
_entity.pdbx_description
1 polymer ?
#
loop_
_entity_poly.entity_id
_entity_poly.type
_entity_poly.pdbx_seq_one_letter_code
_entity_poly.pdbx_strand_id
1 'polypeptide(L)'
;MNPDGSNKRRVTKNGKANFAPYLFPNNRRVIFSSNLDDSRGRDFDLYAINLDGSDLERITYNPTFDGFPMFSPDGKQVVFCSNRNAAKSGDTNVFIADWVEDIR
;
A
#
# COMPACT_ATOMS: atom_id res chain seq x y z
N MET A 1 5.90 -5.93 -16.40
CA MET A 1 6.41 -5.78 -17.77
C MET A 1 7.77 -6.43 -17.92
N ASN A 2 8.19 -6.70 -19.13
CA ASN A 2 9.50 -7.26 -19.40
C ASN A 2 10.60 -6.19 -19.33
N PRO A 3 11.88 -6.58 -19.22
CA PRO A 3 12.97 -5.61 -19.14
C PRO A 3 13.05 -4.61 -20.29
N ASP A 4 12.52 -4.97 -21.46
CA ASP A 4 12.47 -4.07 -22.63
C ASP A 4 11.24 -3.14 -22.61
N GLY A 5 10.44 -3.17 -21.55
CA GLY A 5 9.23 -2.38 -21.42
C GLY A 5 7.99 -2.99 -22.04
N SER A 6 8.10 -4.19 -22.62
CA SER A 6 6.94 -4.89 -23.17
C SER A 6 6.12 -5.57 -22.06
N ASN A 7 4.91 -6.00 -22.40
CA ASN A 7 4.02 -6.73 -21.52
C ASN A 7 3.67 -5.97 -20.23
N LYS A 8 3.58 -4.64 -20.29
CA LYS A 8 3.08 -3.84 -19.16
C LYS A 8 1.55 -3.91 -19.12
N ARG A 9 1.00 -3.91 -17.91
CA ARG A 9 -0.45 -3.91 -17.74
C ARG A 9 -0.84 -3.08 -16.51
N ARG A 10 -2.06 -2.56 -16.55
CA ARG A 10 -2.63 -1.79 -15.44
C ARG A 10 -3.25 -2.75 -14.42
N VAL A 11 -2.83 -2.64 -13.16
CA VAL A 11 -3.35 -3.49 -12.07
C VAL A 11 -4.53 -2.85 -11.36
N THR A 12 -4.47 -1.53 -11.09
CA THR A 12 -5.58 -0.81 -10.43
C THR A 12 -6.46 -0.12 -11.46
N LYS A 13 -7.79 -0.10 -11.21
CA LYS A 13 -8.78 0.51 -12.11
C LYS A 13 -9.85 1.25 -11.31
N ASN A 14 -9.47 1.92 -10.23
CA ASN A 14 -10.43 2.54 -9.32
C ASN A 14 -10.68 4.03 -9.57
N GLY A 15 -10.00 4.65 -10.53
CA GLY A 15 -10.19 6.07 -10.85
C GLY A 15 -9.66 7.03 -9.79
N LYS A 16 -8.90 6.55 -8.82
CA LYS A 16 -8.34 7.35 -7.73
C LYS A 16 -6.81 7.41 -7.84
N ALA A 17 -6.17 8.14 -6.92
CA ALA A 17 -4.72 8.20 -6.88
C ALA A 17 -4.15 6.97 -6.20
N ASN A 18 -3.21 6.30 -6.84
CA ASN A 18 -2.52 5.12 -6.34
C ASN A 18 -1.02 5.33 -6.56
N PHE A 19 -0.20 5.12 -5.52
CA PHE A 19 1.23 5.35 -5.64
C PHE A 19 2.03 4.50 -4.65
N ALA A 20 3.36 4.59 -4.75
CA ALA A 20 4.31 3.91 -3.88
C ALA A 20 4.05 2.40 -3.79
N PRO A 21 3.99 1.69 -4.92
CA PRO A 21 3.71 0.25 -4.91
C PRO A 21 4.94 -0.54 -4.46
N TYR A 22 4.69 -1.65 -3.77
CA TYR A 22 5.73 -2.60 -3.39
C TYR A 22 5.19 -4.02 -3.54
N LEU A 23 5.94 -4.86 -4.23
CA LEU A 23 5.53 -6.24 -4.48
C LEU A 23 5.64 -7.06 -3.20
N PHE A 24 4.64 -7.89 -2.92
CA PHE A 24 4.70 -8.83 -1.80
C PHE A 24 5.84 -9.82 -2.03
N PRO A 25 6.45 -10.35 -0.93
CA PRO A 25 7.51 -11.36 -1.07
C PRO A 25 7.13 -12.59 -1.88
N ASN A 26 5.84 -12.93 -1.95
CA ASN A 26 5.36 -14.06 -2.74
C ASN A 26 5.20 -13.74 -4.23
N ASN A 27 5.44 -12.51 -4.66
CA ASN A 27 5.33 -12.04 -6.03
C ASN A 27 3.92 -12.16 -6.63
N ARG A 28 2.88 -12.25 -5.80
CA ARG A 28 1.48 -12.41 -6.28
C ARG A 28 0.61 -11.21 -6.04
N ARG A 29 0.99 -10.38 -5.09
CA ARG A 29 0.21 -9.20 -4.71
C ARG A 29 1.10 -7.98 -4.67
N VAL A 30 0.48 -6.81 -4.68
CA VAL A 30 1.17 -5.53 -4.49
C VAL A 30 0.49 -4.77 -3.35
N ILE A 31 1.30 -4.16 -2.49
CA ILE A 31 0.83 -3.20 -1.48
C ILE A 31 1.13 -1.80 -2.00
N PHE A 32 0.21 -0.88 -1.78
CA PHE A 32 0.33 0.48 -2.33
C PHE A 32 -0.44 1.47 -1.49
N SER A 33 -0.22 2.76 -1.75
CA SER A 33 -0.94 3.85 -1.10
C SER A 33 -2.05 4.34 -2.01
N SER A 34 -3.23 4.60 -1.45
CA SER A 34 -4.36 5.09 -2.23
C SER A 34 -5.29 5.95 -1.39
N ASN A 35 -5.96 6.90 -2.04
CA ASN A 35 -7.04 7.69 -1.45
C ASN A 35 -8.42 7.14 -1.81
N LEU A 36 -8.49 5.87 -2.13
CA LEU A 36 -9.68 5.20 -2.67
C LEU A 36 -10.94 5.42 -1.81
N ASP A 37 -10.82 5.32 -0.49
CA ASP A 37 -11.96 5.39 0.42
C ASP A 37 -12.22 6.79 0.99
N ASP A 38 -11.47 7.80 0.57
CA ASP A 38 -11.75 9.17 0.97
C ASP A 38 -12.47 9.91 -0.14
N SER A 39 -13.71 10.30 0.11
CA SER A 39 -14.53 11.04 -0.85
C SER A 39 -13.94 12.38 -1.24
N ARG A 40 -13.11 12.98 -0.37
CA ARG A 40 -12.44 14.25 -0.64
C ARG A 40 -11.11 14.09 -1.36
N GLY A 41 -10.61 12.86 -1.45
CA GLY A 41 -9.34 12.56 -2.11
C GLY A 41 -8.11 13.04 -1.36
N ARG A 42 -8.18 13.25 -0.05
CA ARG A 42 -7.09 13.83 0.76
C ARG A 42 -6.37 12.80 1.62
N ASP A 43 -7.09 11.80 2.11
CA ASP A 43 -6.55 10.85 3.06
C ASP A 43 -6.11 9.59 2.33
N PHE A 44 -4.90 9.13 2.62
CA PHE A 44 -4.32 7.95 2.01
C PHE A 44 -4.11 6.85 3.04
N ASP A 45 -4.38 5.63 2.62
CA ASP A 45 -4.12 4.42 3.41
C ASP A 45 -3.42 3.38 2.57
N LEU A 46 -2.98 2.32 3.23
CA LEU A 46 -2.36 1.18 2.57
C LEU A 46 -3.43 0.20 2.10
N TYR A 47 -3.28 -0.27 0.89
CA TYR A 47 -4.14 -1.25 0.25
C TYR A 47 -3.29 -2.36 -0.34
N ALA A 48 -3.90 -3.53 -0.52
CA ALA A 48 -3.27 -4.64 -1.22
C ALA A 48 -4.22 -5.16 -2.30
N ILE A 49 -3.66 -5.61 -3.39
CA ILE A 49 -4.42 -6.14 -4.53
C ILE A 49 -3.61 -7.24 -5.21
N ASN A 50 -4.29 -8.24 -5.76
CA ASN A 50 -3.63 -9.25 -6.57
C ASN A 50 -3.16 -8.66 -7.90
N LEU A 51 -2.12 -9.25 -8.49
CA LEU A 51 -1.57 -8.74 -9.75
C LEU A 51 -2.56 -8.80 -10.91
N ASP A 52 -3.58 -9.64 -10.81
CA ASP A 52 -4.66 -9.69 -11.82
C ASP A 52 -5.76 -8.65 -11.58
N GLY A 53 -5.64 -7.83 -10.53
CA GLY A 53 -6.61 -6.81 -10.19
C GLY A 53 -7.72 -7.26 -9.27
N SER A 54 -7.73 -8.52 -8.84
CA SER A 54 -8.73 -9.06 -7.93
C SER A 54 -8.35 -8.88 -6.46
N ASP A 55 -9.32 -9.09 -5.56
CA ASP A 55 -9.13 -9.11 -4.11
C ASP A 55 -8.47 -7.85 -3.57
N LEU A 56 -8.99 -6.69 -3.94
CA LEU A 56 -8.58 -5.42 -3.35
C LEU A 56 -8.98 -5.39 -1.88
N GLU A 57 -8.01 -5.08 -1.01
CA GLU A 57 -8.28 -5.02 0.42
C GLU A 57 -7.60 -3.81 1.05
N ARG A 58 -8.28 -3.16 1.98
CA ARG A 58 -7.75 -2.02 2.73
C ARG A 58 -6.98 -2.55 3.92
N ILE A 59 -5.72 -2.13 4.07
CA ILE A 59 -4.82 -2.63 5.11
C ILE A 59 -4.83 -1.72 6.33
N THR A 60 -4.81 -0.39 6.13
CA THR A 60 -4.80 0.57 7.25
C THR A 60 -5.99 1.52 7.17
N TYR A 61 -6.35 2.12 8.31
CA TYR A 61 -7.53 2.96 8.48
C TYR A 61 -7.18 4.25 9.23
N ASN A 62 -6.07 4.88 8.84
CA ASN A 62 -5.66 6.15 9.41
C ASN A 62 -6.48 7.29 8.79
N PRO A 63 -7.04 8.22 9.59
CA PRO A 63 -7.87 9.31 9.04
C PRO A 63 -7.09 10.35 8.25
N THR A 64 -5.78 10.25 8.12
CA THR A 64 -4.97 11.23 7.39
C THR A 64 -4.05 10.56 6.37
N PHE A 65 -2.87 10.07 6.75
CA PHE A 65 -1.92 9.57 5.76
C PHE A 65 -1.14 8.35 6.24
N ASP A 66 -1.21 7.28 5.45
CA ASP A 66 -0.28 6.15 5.49
C ASP A 66 0.24 5.93 4.07
N GLY A 67 1.53 5.71 3.92
CA GLY A 67 2.11 5.54 2.59
C GLY A 67 3.49 4.91 2.60
N PHE A 68 4.01 4.70 1.40
CA PHE A 68 5.35 4.18 1.14
C PHE A 68 5.63 2.84 1.85
N PRO A 69 4.75 1.83 1.65
CA PRO A 69 4.93 0.55 2.32
C PRO A 69 6.05 -0.27 1.68
N MET A 70 6.79 -1.01 2.51
CA MET A 70 7.82 -1.94 2.06
C MET A 70 7.85 -3.14 2.99
N PHE A 71 8.01 -4.34 2.43
CA PHE A 71 8.17 -5.55 3.23
C PHE A 71 9.63 -5.78 3.60
N SER A 72 9.84 -6.41 4.77
CA SER A 72 11.14 -6.98 5.09
C SER A 72 11.46 -8.15 4.14
N PRO A 73 12.75 -8.50 3.96
CA PRO A 73 13.10 -9.60 3.05
C PRO A 73 12.44 -10.94 3.37
N ASP A 74 12.16 -11.20 4.65
CA ASP A 74 11.50 -12.44 5.07
C ASP A 74 9.97 -12.35 4.99
N GLY A 75 9.41 -11.17 4.65
CA GLY A 75 7.97 -10.97 4.53
C GLY A 75 7.21 -10.92 5.85
N LYS A 76 7.89 -10.88 6.98
CA LYS A 76 7.25 -10.93 8.31
C LYS A 76 6.90 -9.56 8.86
N GLN A 77 7.46 -8.50 8.31
CA GLN A 77 7.22 -7.14 8.76
C GLN A 77 6.98 -6.21 7.58
N VAL A 78 6.19 -5.18 7.81
CA VAL A 78 6.01 -4.10 6.85
C VAL A 78 6.42 -2.79 7.50
N VAL A 79 7.16 -1.98 6.74
CA VAL A 79 7.57 -0.63 7.14
C VAL A 79 6.80 0.36 6.29
N PHE A 80 6.32 1.42 6.89
CA PHE A 80 5.57 2.44 6.16
C PHE A 80 5.72 3.79 6.84
N CYS A 81 5.36 4.85 6.11
CA CYS A 81 5.33 6.20 6.64
C CYS A 81 3.90 6.55 7.08
N SER A 82 3.77 7.25 8.20
CA SER A 82 2.47 7.65 8.71
C SER A 82 2.60 8.92 9.52
N ASN A 83 1.53 9.71 9.52
CA ASN A 83 1.43 10.88 10.39
C ASN A 83 0.58 10.60 11.64
N ARG A 84 0.26 9.33 11.90
CA ARG A 84 -0.44 8.97 13.13
C ARG A 84 0.39 9.32 14.35
N ASN A 85 -0.25 9.74 15.44
CA ASN A 85 0.43 10.08 16.69
C ASN A 85 1.52 11.15 16.52
N ALA A 86 1.40 12.01 15.51
CA ALA A 86 2.37 13.07 15.26
C ALA A 86 2.34 14.10 16.41
N ALA A 87 3.51 14.46 16.93
CA ALA A 87 3.63 15.48 17.96
C ALA A 87 3.29 16.87 17.43
N LYS A 88 3.49 17.10 16.13
CA LYS A 88 3.17 18.35 15.46
C LYS A 88 2.41 18.06 14.19
N SER A 89 1.52 19.00 13.81
CA SER A 89 0.87 18.93 12.52
C SER A 89 1.91 18.93 11.39
N GLY A 90 1.76 17.99 10.47
CA GLY A 90 2.69 17.84 9.35
C GLY A 90 3.84 16.89 9.57
N ASP A 91 4.05 16.41 10.79
CA ASP A 91 5.08 15.41 11.05
C ASP A 91 4.67 14.06 10.45
N THR A 92 5.62 13.40 9.80
CA THR A 92 5.44 12.05 9.27
C THR A 92 6.62 11.21 9.76
N ASN A 93 6.31 10.03 10.26
CA ASN A 93 7.31 9.14 10.85
C ASN A 93 7.27 7.77 10.19
N VAL A 94 8.33 7.01 10.39
CA VAL A 94 8.43 5.63 9.92
C VAL A 94 7.92 4.71 11.01
N PHE A 95 7.03 3.80 10.62
CA PHE A 95 6.47 2.79 11.52
C PHE A 95 6.81 1.41 10.98
N ILE A 96 6.89 0.45 11.88
CA ILE A 96 7.07 -0.95 11.53
C ILE A 96 5.97 -1.77 12.20
N ALA A 97 5.41 -2.72 11.47
CA ALA A 97 4.37 -3.59 11.98
C ALA A 97 4.64 -5.02 11.55
N ASP A 98 4.22 -5.96 12.38
CA ASP A 98 4.26 -7.37 12.00
C ASP A 98 3.21 -7.62 10.92
N TRP A 99 3.58 -8.42 9.93
CA TRP A 99 2.65 -8.86 8.90
C TRP A 99 2.20 -10.28 9.18
N VAL A 100 0.91 -10.47 9.33
CA VAL A 100 0.31 -11.78 9.56
C VAL A 100 -0.51 -12.15 8.34
N GLU A 101 -0.11 -13.24 7.66
CA GLU A 101 -0.90 -13.76 6.57
C GLU A 101 -2.17 -14.40 7.11
N ASP A 102 -3.30 -13.99 6.55
CA ASP A 102 -4.58 -14.58 6.89
C ASP A 102 -4.78 -15.81 6.02
N ILE A 103 -4.90 -16.95 6.65
CA ILE A 103 -5.13 -18.21 5.94
C ILE A 103 -6.62 -18.32 5.65
N ARG A 104 -6.97 -18.10 4.40
CA ARG A 104 -8.36 -18.17 3.94
C ARG A 104 -8.57 -19.31 2.98
#